data_e8648c768c68e976e835dbabecbc838b
#
_entry.id   e8648c768c68e976e835dbabecbc838b
#
_cell.length_a   1.000
_cell.length_b   1.000
_cell.length_c   1.000
_cell.angle_alpha   90.00
_cell.angle_beta   90.00
_cell.angle_gamma   90.00
#
_symmetry.space_group_name_H-M   'P 1'
#
loop_
_entity.id
_entity.type
_entity.pdbx_description
1 polymer ?
#
loop_
_entity_poly.entity_id
_entity_poly.type
_entity_poly.pdbx_seq_one_letter_code
_entity_poly.pdbx_strand_id
1 'polypeptide(L)'
;MVSSEEWHDLGEVAELSKRPLQQIEVAGKKIALVFKDGQFSAISGVCNHVGGPLGDGCLEGDYVVCPWHYYKFHWKTGEGEPGFEEDRVPTFPVKTENGRVLLSLNRLTTRNHKFHEPMHLARKPERAPGPLRVAGISTTAMDLKYPRPSTSEMLLESSLKHAKFLGFDTHLVKLRELNFRHCEGFYSKSSHACIWPCSITQLDPNDQLDQVYEDLVHWADIILIATPIRWGSASALYFKMVERLNCIQNQITIHNNQLICNKVAGFIITGGQDNVQAVAGSMMGFFSELGFHLPPFPFIAHSLGWSMENMEHNVRYVQQSKVLVDATKDLVNRCATLSHSLIAANAPGTLQNRAGRKAFNTRDHEDDPNLNSQI
;
A
#
# COMPACT_ATOMS: atom_id res chain seq x y z
N MET A 1 -44.01 -6.29 27.77
CA MET A 1 -43.17 -5.50 28.68
C MET A 1 -42.41 -4.52 27.78
N VAL A 2 -42.78 -3.25 27.82
CA VAL A 2 -42.07 -2.18 27.11
C VAL A 2 -40.76 -1.99 27.92
N SER A 3 -39.63 -2.37 27.35
CA SER A 3 -38.34 -2.06 27.99
C SER A 3 -38.25 -0.53 28.08
N SER A 4 -38.10 0.00 29.27
CA SER A 4 -37.81 1.42 29.47
C SER A 4 -36.57 1.76 28.66
N GLU A 5 -36.67 2.75 27.74
CA GLU A 5 -35.53 3.27 27.01
C GLU A 5 -34.48 3.74 28.04
N GLU A 6 -33.33 3.10 28.03
CA GLU A 6 -32.20 3.50 28.85
C GLU A 6 -31.48 4.68 28.18
N TRP A 7 -31.44 5.82 28.89
CA TRP A 7 -30.80 7.03 28.43
C TRP A 7 -29.50 7.26 29.18
N HIS A 8 -28.42 7.41 28.43
CA HIS A 8 -27.09 7.74 28.94
C HIS A 8 -26.85 9.24 28.82
N ASP A 9 -26.46 9.86 29.92
CA ASP A 9 -26.13 11.26 29.99
C ASP A 9 -24.71 11.49 29.47
N LEU A 10 -24.59 12.25 28.36
CA LEU A 10 -23.32 12.53 27.70
C LEU A 10 -22.63 13.80 28.22
N GLY A 11 -23.38 14.69 28.90
CA GLY A 11 -22.86 15.94 29.41
C GLY A 11 -23.70 17.16 29.03
N GLU A 12 -23.16 18.33 29.28
CA GLU A 12 -23.85 19.62 29.07
C GLU A 12 -23.86 19.97 27.57
N VAL A 13 -25.02 20.49 27.12
CA VAL A 13 -25.19 21.02 25.77
C VAL A 13 -24.11 22.07 25.42
N ALA A 14 -23.82 22.98 26.39
CA ALA A 14 -22.87 24.05 26.22
C ALA A 14 -21.43 23.55 25.95
N GLU A 15 -21.05 22.39 26.50
CA GLU A 15 -19.73 21.80 26.26
C GLU A 15 -19.71 20.98 24.97
N LEU A 16 -20.70 20.12 24.75
CA LEU A 16 -20.72 19.22 23.62
C LEU A 16 -20.99 19.93 22.30
N SER A 17 -21.63 21.09 22.30
CA SER A 17 -21.84 21.91 21.10
C SER A 17 -20.60 22.67 20.62
N LYS A 18 -19.52 22.71 21.41
CA LYS A 18 -18.25 23.37 21.00
C LYS A 18 -17.53 22.64 19.85
N ARG A 19 -17.81 21.37 19.67
CA ARG A 19 -17.22 20.55 18.60
C ARG A 19 -18.31 20.06 17.66
N PRO A 20 -18.17 20.28 16.36
CA PRO A 20 -19.18 19.82 15.39
C PRO A 20 -19.23 18.29 15.26
N LEU A 21 -18.13 17.62 15.58
CA LEU A 21 -17.99 16.15 15.53
C LEU A 21 -17.05 15.70 16.63
N GLN A 22 -17.39 14.60 17.29
CA GLN A 22 -16.52 13.99 18.31
C GLN A 22 -16.80 12.50 18.48
N GLN A 23 -15.73 11.74 18.68
CA GLN A 23 -15.79 10.33 19.03
C GLN A 23 -16.00 10.21 20.54
N ILE A 24 -17.06 9.52 20.94
CA ILE A 24 -17.34 9.22 22.35
C ILE A 24 -17.53 7.72 22.53
N GLU A 25 -17.35 7.25 23.74
CA GLU A 25 -17.64 5.86 24.11
C GLU A 25 -18.73 5.82 25.17
N VAL A 26 -19.78 5.02 24.91
CA VAL A 26 -20.92 4.87 25.79
C VAL A 26 -21.20 3.38 25.98
N ALA A 27 -21.04 2.89 27.20
CA ALA A 27 -21.20 1.47 27.55
C ALA A 27 -20.44 0.53 26.58
N GLY A 28 -19.16 0.86 26.26
CA GLY A 28 -18.30 0.09 25.37
C GLY A 28 -18.61 0.22 23.87
N LYS A 29 -19.56 1.09 23.48
CA LYS A 29 -19.86 1.37 22.07
C LYS A 29 -19.27 2.70 21.63
N LYS A 30 -18.55 2.70 20.53
CA LYS A 30 -18.03 3.92 19.88
C LYS A 30 -19.14 4.61 19.10
N ILE A 31 -19.36 5.89 19.39
CA ILE A 31 -20.40 6.74 18.82
C ILE A 31 -19.75 7.99 18.25
N ALA A 32 -20.10 8.36 17.03
CA ALA A 32 -19.81 9.67 16.49
C ALA A 32 -20.98 10.60 16.82
N LEU A 33 -20.76 11.49 17.79
CA LEU A 33 -21.70 12.53 18.16
C LEU A 33 -21.48 13.75 17.28
N VAL A 34 -22.54 14.18 16.62
CA VAL A 34 -22.53 15.33 15.71
C VAL A 34 -23.37 16.45 16.28
N PHE A 35 -22.83 17.67 16.26
CA PHE A 35 -23.59 18.90 16.51
C PHE A 35 -23.56 19.78 15.26
N LYS A 36 -24.72 19.94 14.63
CA LYS A 36 -24.86 20.75 13.42
C LYS A 36 -26.23 21.42 13.39
N ASP A 37 -26.28 22.65 12.90
CA ASP A 37 -27.53 23.46 12.77
C ASP A 37 -28.36 23.50 14.05
N GLY A 38 -27.68 23.60 15.22
CA GLY A 38 -28.32 23.65 16.53
C GLY A 38 -28.90 22.31 17.03
N GLN A 39 -28.63 21.20 16.36
CA GLN A 39 -29.15 19.88 16.67
C GLN A 39 -28.02 18.86 16.92
N PHE A 40 -28.24 17.95 17.84
CA PHE A 40 -27.40 16.77 18.01
C PHE A 40 -27.94 15.59 17.22
N SER A 41 -27.06 14.80 16.68
CA SER A 41 -27.34 13.45 16.19
C SER A 41 -26.21 12.50 16.56
N ALA A 42 -26.48 11.21 16.52
CA ALA A 42 -25.52 10.18 16.83
C ALA A 42 -25.59 9.05 15.81
N ILE A 43 -24.43 8.78 15.21
CA ILE A 43 -24.25 7.62 14.35
C ILE A 43 -23.17 6.71 14.95
N SER A 44 -23.04 5.47 14.46
CA SER A 44 -21.95 4.60 14.89
C SER A 44 -20.60 5.31 14.71
N GLY A 45 -19.74 5.24 15.72
CA GLY A 45 -18.38 5.74 15.64
C GLY A 45 -17.42 4.82 14.87
N VAL A 46 -17.93 3.76 14.22
CA VAL A 46 -17.16 2.74 13.53
C VAL A 46 -17.53 2.70 12.06
N CYS A 47 -16.61 3.05 11.19
CA CYS A 47 -16.77 3.04 9.75
C CYS A 47 -17.00 1.62 9.20
N ASN A 48 -17.84 1.48 8.17
CA ASN A 48 -18.13 0.19 7.54
C ASN A 48 -16.92 -0.41 6.83
N HIS A 49 -16.03 0.41 6.28
CA HIS A 49 -14.93 -0.07 5.45
C HIS A 49 -14.00 -1.02 6.26
N VAL A 50 -13.23 -0.49 7.20
CA VAL A 50 -12.29 -1.26 8.01
C VAL A 50 -12.26 -0.79 9.48
N GLY A 51 -13.34 -0.23 9.97
CA GLY A 51 -13.50 0.12 11.38
C GLY A 51 -12.90 1.47 11.79
N GLY A 52 -12.58 2.37 10.86
CA GLY A 52 -12.05 3.70 11.18
C GLY A 52 -12.98 4.51 12.10
N PRO A 53 -12.42 5.37 12.99
CA PRO A 53 -13.19 6.13 13.98
C PRO A 53 -13.89 7.32 13.33
N LEU A 54 -15.20 7.23 13.09
CA LEU A 54 -15.95 8.26 12.38
C LEU A 54 -16.00 9.58 13.14
N GLY A 55 -16.05 9.54 14.48
CA GLY A 55 -16.09 10.74 15.30
C GLY A 55 -14.79 11.52 15.39
N ASP A 56 -13.66 10.93 14.96
CA ASP A 56 -12.35 11.58 14.85
C ASP A 56 -12.10 12.17 13.45
N GLY A 57 -13.09 12.08 12.58
CA GLY A 57 -13.05 12.62 11.24
C GLY A 57 -13.42 14.10 11.16
N CYS A 58 -14.06 14.49 10.08
CA CYS A 58 -14.57 15.84 9.89
C CYS A 58 -15.97 15.83 9.29
N LEU A 59 -16.61 16.99 9.28
CA LEU A 59 -17.88 17.21 8.57
C LEU A 59 -17.61 17.90 7.23
N GLU A 60 -18.12 17.32 6.15
CA GLU A 60 -18.21 17.96 4.84
C GLU A 60 -19.68 18.04 4.43
N GLY A 61 -20.25 19.24 4.45
CA GLY A 61 -21.67 19.42 4.21
C GLY A 61 -22.50 18.62 5.19
N ASP A 62 -23.29 17.66 4.70
CA ASP A 62 -24.13 16.79 5.52
C ASP A 62 -23.51 15.42 5.82
N TYR A 63 -22.21 15.27 5.59
CA TYR A 63 -21.54 13.99 5.75
C TYR A 63 -20.44 14.02 6.80
N VAL A 64 -20.42 13.00 7.65
CA VAL A 64 -19.28 12.62 8.49
C VAL A 64 -18.29 11.86 7.60
N VAL A 65 -17.06 12.39 7.50
CA VAL A 65 -15.98 11.82 6.67
C VAL A 65 -15.05 11.01 7.54
N CYS A 66 -14.87 9.73 7.20
CA CYS A 66 -13.94 8.84 7.90
C CYS A 66 -12.48 9.35 7.74
N PRO A 67 -11.71 9.48 8.84
CA PRO A 67 -10.35 10.01 8.78
C PRO A 67 -9.36 9.05 8.11
N TRP A 68 -9.71 7.75 7.93
CA TRP A 68 -8.80 6.78 7.35
C TRP A 68 -8.84 6.80 5.82
N HIS A 69 -10.04 6.58 5.21
CA HIS A 69 -10.16 6.41 3.76
C HIS A 69 -11.24 7.29 3.14
N TYR A 70 -11.69 8.32 3.87
CA TYR A 70 -12.62 9.35 3.38
C TYR A 70 -14.03 8.83 3.01
N TYR A 71 -14.43 7.63 3.47
CA TYR A 71 -15.80 7.18 3.38
C TYR A 71 -16.73 8.14 4.09
N LYS A 72 -17.87 8.45 3.48
CA LYS A 72 -18.80 9.48 3.94
C LYS A 72 -20.13 8.86 4.35
N PHE A 73 -20.64 9.27 5.51
CA PHE A 73 -21.94 8.85 6.02
C PHE A 73 -22.75 10.06 6.44
N HIS A 74 -24.03 10.13 6.00
CA HIS A 74 -24.91 11.24 6.33
C HIS A 74 -25.13 11.32 7.84
N TRP A 75 -24.94 12.51 8.39
CA TRP A 75 -24.85 12.74 9.84
C TRP A 75 -26.13 12.40 10.63
N LYS A 76 -27.32 12.39 9.99
CA LYS A 76 -28.60 12.01 10.62
C LYS A 76 -29.04 10.59 10.29
N THR A 77 -28.93 10.17 9.02
CA THR A 77 -29.50 8.89 8.57
C THR A 77 -28.48 7.75 8.63
N GLY A 78 -27.18 8.06 8.70
CA GLY A 78 -26.10 7.09 8.67
C GLY A 78 -25.88 6.46 7.28
N GLU A 79 -26.60 6.91 6.25
CA GLU A 79 -26.48 6.44 4.86
C GLU A 79 -25.18 6.94 4.23
N GLY A 80 -24.61 6.13 3.33
CA GLY A 80 -23.47 6.51 2.51
C GLY A 80 -23.78 7.71 1.61
N GLU A 81 -22.73 8.34 1.06
CA GLU A 81 -22.87 9.42 0.09
C GLU A 81 -23.55 8.94 -1.21
N PRO A 82 -24.02 9.85 -2.08
CA PRO A 82 -24.65 9.49 -3.35
C PRO A 82 -23.84 8.49 -4.18
N GLY A 83 -24.47 7.40 -4.57
CA GLY A 83 -23.84 6.23 -5.20
C GLY A 83 -23.43 5.11 -4.23
N PHE A 84 -23.50 5.38 -2.92
CA PHE A 84 -23.18 4.42 -1.85
C PHE A 84 -24.27 4.37 -0.77
N GLU A 85 -25.51 4.77 -1.11
CA GLU A 85 -26.63 4.90 -0.17
C GLU A 85 -27.02 3.58 0.50
N GLU A 86 -26.69 2.45 -0.13
CA GLU A 86 -26.91 1.13 0.47
C GLU A 86 -25.96 0.85 1.66
N ASP A 87 -24.78 1.49 1.69
CA ASP A 87 -23.90 1.47 2.86
C ASP A 87 -24.51 2.34 3.96
N ARG A 88 -24.72 1.77 5.13
CA ARG A 88 -25.34 2.47 6.27
C ARG A 88 -24.67 2.08 7.57
N VAL A 89 -24.33 3.07 8.37
CA VAL A 89 -23.94 2.88 9.77
C VAL A 89 -25.17 3.08 10.69
N PRO A 90 -25.26 2.37 11.82
CA PRO A 90 -26.35 2.56 12.76
C PRO A 90 -26.46 3.99 13.26
N THR A 91 -27.70 4.45 13.47
CA THR A 91 -28.03 5.71 14.14
C THR A 91 -28.69 5.46 15.49
N PHE A 92 -28.59 6.43 16.38
CA PHE A 92 -29.05 6.31 17.75
C PHE A 92 -29.91 7.52 18.14
N PRO A 93 -30.95 7.34 19.00
CA PRO A 93 -31.72 8.45 19.48
C PRO A 93 -30.87 9.38 20.35
N VAL A 94 -30.99 10.67 20.08
CA VAL A 94 -30.40 11.73 20.91
C VAL A 94 -31.48 12.75 21.24
N LYS A 95 -31.53 13.20 22.48
CA LYS A 95 -32.39 14.31 22.91
C LYS A 95 -31.61 15.27 23.81
N THR A 96 -32.10 16.49 23.89
CA THR A 96 -31.64 17.48 24.87
C THR A 96 -32.73 17.71 25.89
N GLU A 97 -32.39 17.60 27.15
CA GLU A 97 -33.31 17.77 28.26
C GLU A 97 -32.57 18.43 29.44
N ASN A 98 -33.18 19.47 30.03
CA ASN A 98 -32.58 20.22 31.15
C ASN A 98 -31.12 20.69 30.90
N GLY A 99 -30.77 21.09 29.67
CA GLY A 99 -29.43 21.54 29.31
C GLY A 99 -28.40 20.42 29.14
N ARG A 100 -28.84 19.15 29.18
CA ARG A 100 -28.00 17.97 28.99
C ARG A 100 -28.32 17.23 27.69
N VAL A 101 -27.34 16.57 27.13
CA VAL A 101 -27.48 15.69 25.96
C VAL A 101 -27.61 14.26 26.45
N LEU A 102 -28.69 13.61 26.06
CA LEU A 102 -29.00 12.23 26.42
C LEU A 102 -28.99 11.35 25.16
N LEU A 103 -28.36 10.19 25.23
CA LEU A 103 -28.26 9.19 24.15
C LEU A 103 -28.90 7.87 24.59
N SER A 104 -29.73 7.28 23.73
CA SER A 104 -30.14 5.88 23.87
C SER A 104 -29.31 4.98 22.94
N LEU A 105 -28.88 3.82 23.45
CA LEU A 105 -28.15 2.82 22.64
C LEU A 105 -29.08 1.90 21.84
N ASN A 106 -30.41 2.16 21.89
CA ASN A 106 -31.37 1.50 21.01
C ASN A 106 -31.19 2.03 19.58
N ARG A 107 -30.79 1.15 18.69
CA ARG A 107 -30.53 1.55 17.29
C ARG A 107 -31.82 1.94 16.59
N LEU A 108 -31.83 3.11 15.95
CA LEU A 108 -32.91 3.52 15.05
C LEU A 108 -32.76 2.82 13.69
N THR A 109 -31.53 2.59 13.24
CA THR A 109 -31.22 1.90 11.99
C THR A 109 -30.22 0.78 12.22
N THR A 110 -30.24 -0.23 11.35
CA THR A 110 -29.29 -1.32 11.38
C THR A 110 -28.10 -1.01 10.46
N ARG A 111 -26.93 -1.58 10.79
CA ARG A 111 -25.79 -1.55 9.91
C ARG A 111 -26.12 -2.32 8.63
N ASN A 112 -25.89 -1.68 7.50
CA ASN A 112 -25.83 -2.36 6.22
C ASN A 112 -24.47 -2.07 5.60
N HIS A 113 -23.74 -3.11 5.26
CA HIS A 113 -22.50 -3.00 4.52
C HIS A 113 -22.67 -3.72 3.21
N LYS A 114 -22.76 -2.95 2.12
CA LYS A 114 -22.71 -3.51 0.80
C LYS A 114 -21.26 -3.83 0.48
N PHE A 115 -20.95 -5.12 0.43
CA PHE A 115 -19.65 -5.55 -0.06
C PHE A 115 -19.56 -5.16 -1.54
N HIS A 116 -18.67 -4.23 -1.86
CA HIS A 116 -18.26 -4.03 -3.24
C HIS A 116 -17.59 -5.33 -3.74
N GLU A 117 -17.74 -5.62 -5.02
CA GLU A 117 -17.00 -6.73 -5.60
C GLU A 117 -15.52 -6.57 -5.24
N PRO A 118 -14.85 -7.61 -4.69
CA PRO A 118 -13.45 -7.50 -4.34
C PRO A 118 -12.65 -7.10 -5.58
N MET A 119 -11.79 -6.11 -5.44
CA MET A 119 -10.86 -5.74 -6.50
C MET A 119 -10.11 -7.01 -6.96
N HIS A 120 -9.89 -7.16 -8.27
CA HIS A 120 -9.22 -8.34 -8.86
C HIS A 120 -7.90 -8.70 -8.15
N LEU A 121 -7.19 -7.71 -7.59
CA LEU A 121 -5.98 -7.90 -6.80
C LEU A 121 -6.21 -8.59 -5.45
N ALA A 122 -7.45 -8.64 -4.95
CA ALA A 122 -7.75 -9.26 -3.65
C ALA A 122 -7.73 -10.80 -3.69
N ARG A 123 -7.69 -11.38 -4.90
CA ARG A 123 -7.61 -12.84 -5.06
C ARG A 123 -6.34 -13.42 -4.42
N LYS A 124 -6.41 -14.67 -4.01
CA LYS A 124 -5.24 -15.40 -3.50
C LYS A 124 -4.17 -15.50 -4.60
N PRO A 125 -2.90 -15.17 -4.31
CA PRO A 125 -1.83 -15.35 -5.27
C PRO A 125 -1.61 -16.84 -5.57
N GLU A 126 -1.72 -17.21 -6.85
CA GLU A 126 -1.49 -18.58 -7.31
C GLU A 126 -0.71 -18.53 -8.63
N ARG A 127 0.38 -19.30 -8.68
CA ARG A 127 1.15 -19.42 -9.92
C ARG A 127 0.39 -20.26 -10.93
N ALA A 128 0.03 -19.67 -12.06
CA ALA A 128 -0.51 -20.43 -13.17
C ALA A 128 0.59 -21.27 -13.86
N PRO A 129 0.31 -22.49 -14.33
CA PRO A 129 1.25 -23.31 -15.10
C PRO A 129 1.76 -22.57 -16.34
N GLY A 130 2.95 -22.93 -16.82
CA GLY A 130 3.55 -22.36 -18.01
C GLY A 130 5.00 -21.93 -17.83
N PRO A 131 5.57 -21.22 -18.82
CA PRO A 131 6.94 -20.72 -18.77
C PRO A 131 7.14 -19.76 -17.59
N LEU A 132 8.40 -19.45 -17.29
CA LEU A 132 8.70 -18.37 -16.35
C LEU A 132 8.19 -17.03 -16.90
N ARG A 133 7.73 -16.18 -15.99
CA ARG A 133 7.21 -14.84 -16.26
C ARG A 133 8.13 -13.80 -15.65
N VAL A 134 8.64 -12.91 -16.47
CA VAL A 134 9.60 -11.86 -16.08
C VAL A 134 8.97 -10.50 -16.29
N ALA A 135 8.70 -9.77 -15.21
CA ALA A 135 8.29 -8.37 -15.31
C ALA A 135 9.49 -7.45 -15.08
N GLY A 136 9.65 -6.48 -15.96
CA GLY A 136 10.62 -5.41 -15.85
C GLY A 136 9.94 -4.10 -15.48
N ILE A 137 10.43 -3.42 -14.45
CA ILE A 137 9.91 -2.12 -14.02
C ILE A 137 10.98 -1.06 -14.18
N SER A 138 10.76 -0.12 -15.09
CA SER A 138 11.61 1.06 -15.28
C SER A 138 11.12 2.19 -14.38
N THR A 139 12.03 2.70 -13.54
CA THR A 139 11.75 3.85 -12.66
C THR A 139 12.38 5.15 -13.19
N THR A 140 12.76 5.18 -14.46
CA THR A 140 13.33 6.38 -15.10
C THR A 140 12.28 7.46 -15.27
N ALA A 141 12.55 8.63 -14.69
CA ALA A 141 11.76 9.84 -14.91
C ALA A 141 12.31 10.60 -16.14
N MET A 142 11.44 10.90 -17.10
CA MET A 142 11.72 11.76 -18.24
C MET A 142 10.43 12.34 -18.80
N ASP A 143 10.54 13.41 -19.56
CA ASP A 143 9.41 13.96 -20.30
C ASP A 143 8.96 13.00 -21.41
N LEU A 144 7.66 12.74 -21.49
CA LEU A 144 7.09 11.80 -22.47
C LEU A 144 7.07 12.38 -23.88
N LYS A 145 6.95 13.70 -24.01
CA LYS A 145 6.93 14.39 -25.29
C LYS A 145 8.32 14.45 -25.93
N TYR A 146 9.37 14.50 -25.09
CA TYR A 146 10.77 14.60 -25.53
C TYR A 146 11.59 13.47 -24.88
N PRO A 147 11.35 12.20 -25.27
CA PRO A 147 12.03 11.07 -24.67
C PRO A 147 13.53 11.09 -25.02
N ARG A 148 14.34 10.65 -24.08
CA ARG A 148 15.78 10.50 -24.26
C ARG A 148 16.22 9.08 -23.87
N PRO A 149 17.37 8.60 -24.36
CA PRO A 149 17.90 7.31 -23.94
C PRO A 149 18.09 7.25 -22.42
N SER A 150 17.68 6.16 -21.81
CA SER A 150 17.93 5.84 -20.41
C SER A 150 18.79 4.60 -20.32
N THR A 151 19.96 4.71 -19.71
CA THR A 151 20.91 3.60 -19.59
C THR A 151 20.36 2.44 -18.76
N SER A 152 19.65 2.71 -17.67
CA SER A 152 19.00 1.66 -16.88
C SER A 152 17.90 0.95 -17.65
N GLU A 153 17.08 1.69 -18.39
CA GLU A 153 16.00 1.12 -19.19
C GLU A 153 16.53 0.29 -20.37
N MET A 154 17.59 0.75 -21.03
CA MET A 154 18.24 0.00 -22.12
C MET A 154 18.76 -1.38 -21.64
N LEU A 155 19.37 -1.43 -20.45
CA LEU A 155 19.82 -2.68 -19.86
C LEU A 155 18.65 -3.57 -19.42
N LEU A 156 17.56 -2.97 -18.93
CA LEU A 156 16.33 -3.69 -18.61
C LEU A 156 15.72 -4.32 -19.87
N GLU A 157 15.58 -3.55 -20.93
CA GLU A 157 15.07 -4.05 -22.21
C GLU A 157 15.96 -5.17 -22.79
N SER A 158 17.30 -5.05 -22.62
CA SER A 158 18.24 -6.12 -22.96
C SER A 158 17.99 -7.39 -22.14
N SER A 159 17.74 -7.25 -20.84
CA SER A 159 17.41 -8.37 -19.96
C SER A 159 16.12 -9.05 -20.39
N LEU A 160 15.06 -8.29 -20.66
CA LEU A 160 13.77 -8.83 -21.12
C LEU A 160 13.86 -9.49 -22.48
N LYS A 161 14.68 -8.93 -23.40
CA LYS A 161 14.95 -9.56 -24.68
C LYS A 161 15.63 -10.93 -24.51
N HIS A 162 16.57 -11.04 -23.57
CA HIS A 162 17.20 -12.32 -23.28
C HIS A 162 16.22 -13.31 -22.62
N ALA A 163 15.39 -12.85 -21.67
CA ALA A 163 14.34 -13.67 -21.08
C ALA A 163 13.38 -14.23 -22.14
N LYS A 164 12.96 -13.39 -23.08
CA LYS A 164 12.12 -13.82 -24.21
C LYS A 164 12.84 -14.83 -25.12
N PHE A 165 14.15 -14.66 -25.36
CA PHE A 165 14.96 -15.63 -26.10
C PHE A 165 15.02 -16.98 -25.41
N LEU A 166 14.99 -17.04 -24.07
CA LEU A 166 14.91 -18.27 -23.28
C LEU A 166 13.50 -18.90 -23.27
N GLY A 167 12.53 -18.31 -23.94
CA GLY A 167 11.15 -18.78 -24.00
C GLY A 167 10.29 -18.35 -22.80
N PHE A 168 10.71 -17.33 -22.04
CA PHE A 168 9.94 -16.77 -20.94
C PHE A 168 8.94 -15.73 -21.42
N ASP A 169 7.82 -15.62 -20.74
CA ASP A 169 6.87 -14.51 -20.93
C ASP A 169 7.46 -13.24 -20.31
N THR A 170 7.31 -12.11 -20.99
CA THR A 170 7.89 -10.85 -20.52
C THR A 170 6.89 -9.71 -20.55
N HIS A 171 6.92 -8.87 -19.51
CA HIS A 171 6.15 -7.63 -19.40
C HIS A 171 7.09 -6.48 -19.04
N LEU A 172 6.87 -5.29 -19.60
CA LEU A 172 7.64 -4.07 -19.28
C LEU A 172 6.69 -2.98 -18.82
N VAL A 173 6.89 -2.52 -17.59
CA VAL A 173 6.20 -1.38 -17.01
C VAL A 173 7.16 -0.20 -16.92
N LYS A 174 6.78 0.93 -17.51
CA LYS A 174 7.51 2.20 -17.39
C LYS A 174 6.71 3.13 -16.46
N LEU A 175 7.16 3.28 -15.22
CA LEU A 175 6.39 4.03 -14.20
C LEU A 175 6.06 5.46 -14.62
N ARG A 176 6.88 6.08 -15.48
CA ARG A 176 6.62 7.42 -16.01
C ARG A 176 5.38 7.50 -16.92
N GLU A 177 4.95 6.37 -17.47
CA GLU A 177 3.79 6.28 -18.36
C GLU A 177 2.50 6.00 -17.59
N LEU A 178 2.61 5.66 -16.29
CA LEU A 178 1.47 5.41 -15.43
C LEU A 178 1.05 6.68 -14.70
N ASN A 179 -0.26 6.89 -14.66
CA ASN A 179 -0.85 7.82 -13.70
C ASN A 179 -1.09 7.10 -12.39
N PHE A 180 -0.36 7.47 -11.34
CA PHE A 180 -0.60 6.94 -10.00
C PHE A 180 -0.24 7.97 -8.93
N ARG A 181 -0.95 7.92 -7.81
CA ARG A 181 -0.75 8.85 -6.69
C ARG A 181 0.40 8.39 -5.80
N HIS A 182 1.02 9.33 -5.09
CA HIS A 182 1.95 9.01 -3.99
C HIS A 182 1.20 8.39 -2.81
N CYS A 183 1.93 7.78 -1.88
CA CYS A 183 1.37 7.26 -0.65
C CYS A 183 0.82 8.42 0.22
N GLU A 184 -0.38 8.28 0.74
CA GLU A 184 -1.01 9.26 1.64
C GLU A 184 -0.75 8.96 3.12
N GLY A 185 0.07 7.96 3.39
CA GLY A 185 0.49 7.65 4.76
C GLY A 185 -0.64 7.17 5.67
N PHE A 186 -1.64 6.47 5.16
CA PHE A 186 -2.74 5.92 5.99
C PHE A 186 -2.21 5.07 7.15
N TYR A 187 -1.09 4.42 6.95
CA TYR A 187 -0.35 3.72 8.00
C TYR A 187 -0.08 4.58 9.25
N SER A 188 0.20 5.88 9.07
CA SER A 188 0.47 6.81 10.17
C SER A 188 -0.78 7.13 11.01
N LYS A 189 -1.98 6.92 10.45
CA LYS A 189 -3.24 7.10 11.16
C LYS A 189 -3.58 5.88 12.01
N SER A 190 -3.31 4.70 11.47
CA SER A 190 -3.39 3.40 12.13
C SER A 190 -2.72 2.35 11.25
N SER A 191 -2.01 1.41 11.85
CA SER A 191 -1.44 0.28 11.12
C SER A 191 -2.49 -0.50 10.34
N HIS A 192 -3.73 -0.59 10.86
CA HIS A 192 -4.86 -1.25 10.20
C HIS A 192 -5.48 -0.43 9.06
N ALA A 193 -5.13 0.85 8.92
CA ALA A 193 -5.62 1.69 7.83
C ALA A 193 -4.86 1.48 6.51
N CYS A 194 -3.69 0.85 6.52
CA CYS A 194 -2.95 0.49 5.30
C CYS A 194 -3.26 -0.96 4.90
N ILE A 195 -4.25 -1.14 4.07
CA ILE A 195 -4.83 -2.44 3.69
C ILE A 195 -4.35 -2.92 2.32
N TRP A 196 -4.56 -4.21 2.05
CA TRP A 196 -4.39 -4.83 0.73
C TRP A 196 -5.76 -5.22 0.11
N PRO A 197 -6.03 -4.93 -1.17
CA PRO A 197 -5.25 -4.04 -2.05
C PRO A 197 -5.19 -2.61 -1.54
N CYS A 198 -4.22 -1.81 -2.03
CA CYS A 198 -4.02 -0.44 -1.55
C CYS A 198 -5.31 0.40 -1.67
N SER A 199 -5.70 1.06 -0.58
CA SER A 199 -6.93 1.87 -0.55
C SER A 199 -6.95 2.98 -1.60
N ILE A 200 -5.80 3.59 -1.91
CA ILE A 200 -5.73 4.62 -2.95
C ILE A 200 -6.11 4.03 -4.31
N THR A 201 -5.59 2.86 -4.66
CA THR A 201 -5.93 2.17 -5.91
C THR A 201 -7.40 1.74 -5.95
N GLN A 202 -7.99 1.39 -4.79
CA GLN A 202 -9.41 1.04 -4.73
C GLN A 202 -10.33 2.25 -4.88
N LEU A 203 -9.93 3.43 -4.39
CA LEU A 203 -10.74 4.64 -4.34
C LEU A 203 -10.59 5.52 -5.60
N ASP A 204 -9.46 5.40 -6.29
CA ASP A 204 -9.16 6.22 -7.47
C ASP A 204 -9.11 5.34 -8.72
N PRO A 205 -10.15 5.35 -9.58
CA PRO A 205 -10.18 4.54 -10.79
C PRO A 205 -9.11 4.94 -11.81
N ASN A 206 -8.45 6.09 -11.62
CA ASN A 206 -7.36 6.55 -12.49
C ASN A 206 -5.98 6.17 -11.96
N ASP A 207 -5.89 5.53 -10.78
CA ASP A 207 -4.62 5.07 -10.21
C ASP A 207 -4.19 3.74 -10.87
N GLN A 208 -3.24 3.83 -11.78
CA GLN A 208 -2.76 2.71 -12.60
C GLN A 208 -1.64 1.88 -11.94
N LEU A 209 -1.41 2.05 -10.62
CA LEU A 209 -0.41 1.22 -9.92
C LEU A 209 -0.87 -0.23 -9.74
N ASP A 210 -2.13 -0.53 -10.00
CA ASP A 210 -2.69 -1.88 -10.05
C ASP A 210 -1.90 -2.80 -10.97
N GLN A 211 -1.36 -2.30 -12.10
CA GLN A 211 -0.51 -3.05 -13.01
C GLN A 211 0.77 -3.54 -12.34
N VAL A 212 1.38 -2.69 -11.50
CA VAL A 212 2.57 -3.09 -10.73
C VAL A 212 2.22 -4.11 -9.66
N TYR A 213 1.11 -3.93 -8.96
CA TYR A 213 0.63 -4.91 -7.99
C TYR A 213 0.31 -6.27 -8.63
N GLU A 214 -0.31 -6.25 -9.79
CA GLU A 214 -0.58 -7.48 -10.56
C GLU A 214 0.72 -8.21 -10.87
N ASP A 215 1.73 -7.52 -11.39
CA ASP A 215 3.02 -8.12 -11.70
C ASP A 215 3.72 -8.65 -10.45
N LEU A 216 3.82 -7.85 -9.37
CA LEU A 216 4.54 -8.23 -8.16
C LEU A 216 3.87 -9.41 -7.44
N VAL A 217 2.56 -9.38 -7.31
CA VAL A 217 1.83 -10.33 -6.43
C VAL A 217 1.33 -11.55 -7.21
N HIS A 218 0.81 -11.35 -8.42
CA HIS A 218 0.06 -12.41 -9.12
C HIS A 218 0.80 -12.98 -10.33
N TRP A 219 1.32 -12.12 -11.22
CA TRP A 219 1.73 -12.58 -12.53
C TRP A 219 3.17 -13.07 -12.59
N ALA A 220 4.15 -12.27 -12.15
CA ALA A 220 5.55 -12.56 -12.38
C ALA A 220 6.15 -13.58 -11.43
N ASP A 221 7.05 -14.42 -11.92
CA ASP A 221 7.95 -15.26 -11.14
C ASP A 221 9.25 -14.50 -10.81
N ILE A 222 9.65 -13.59 -11.70
CA ILE A 222 10.87 -12.79 -11.60
C ILE A 222 10.53 -11.33 -11.84
N ILE A 223 11.01 -10.44 -10.96
CA ILE A 223 10.92 -8.99 -11.14
C ILE A 223 12.30 -8.41 -11.35
N LEU A 224 12.46 -7.61 -12.40
CA LEU A 224 13.66 -6.83 -12.67
C LEU A 224 13.36 -5.34 -12.51
N ILE A 225 13.98 -4.68 -11.53
CA ILE A 225 13.77 -3.25 -11.27
C ILE A 225 14.97 -2.45 -11.79
N ALA A 226 14.72 -1.54 -12.71
CA ALA A 226 15.73 -0.67 -13.25
C ALA A 226 15.58 0.77 -12.76
N THR A 227 16.63 1.35 -12.17
CA THR A 227 16.64 2.71 -11.64
C THR A 227 17.88 3.47 -12.03
N PRO A 228 17.76 4.77 -12.41
CA PRO A 228 18.91 5.67 -12.43
C PRO A 228 19.25 6.13 -11.02
N ILE A 229 20.55 6.37 -10.77
CA ILE A 229 21.00 7.03 -9.53
C ILE A 229 20.68 8.53 -9.65
N ARG A 230 20.07 9.08 -8.61
CA ARG A 230 19.80 10.51 -8.41
C ARG A 230 20.20 10.92 -7.02
N TRP A 231 21.14 11.87 -6.87
CA TRP A 231 21.63 12.31 -5.55
C TRP A 231 22.08 11.14 -4.64
N GLY A 232 22.77 10.16 -5.22
CA GLY A 232 23.23 8.97 -4.49
C GLY A 232 22.12 8.01 -4.05
N SER A 233 20.92 8.14 -4.61
CA SER A 233 19.75 7.31 -4.28
C SER A 233 19.07 6.80 -5.55
N ALA A 234 18.13 5.88 -5.42
CA ALA A 234 17.22 5.51 -6.51
C ALA A 234 16.36 6.71 -6.95
N SER A 235 15.71 6.61 -8.08
CA SER A 235 14.89 7.71 -8.62
C SER A 235 13.66 8.03 -7.73
N ALA A 236 13.12 9.24 -7.86
CA ALA A 236 11.88 9.63 -7.18
C ALA A 236 10.69 8.72 -7.55
N LEU A 237 10.62 8.24 -8.79
CA LEU A 237 9.58 7.28 -9.20
C LEU A 237 9.73 5.93 -8.50
N TYR A 238 10.96 5.48 -8.22
CA TYR A 238 11.19 4.30 -7.41
C TYR A 238 10.59 4.48 -6.01
N PHE A 239 10.92 5.56 -5.32
CA PHE A 239 10.39 5.83 -3.99
C PHE A 239 8.88 6.02 -3.99
N LYS A 240 8.33 6.73 -4.97
CA LYS A 240 6.88 6.88 -5.13
C LYS A 240 6.16 5.53 -5.25
N MET A 241 6.77 4.55 -5.93
CA MET A 241 6.26 3.19 -6.01
C MET A 241 6.41 2.45 -4.68
N VAL A 242 7.62 2.40 -4.10
CA VAL A 242 7.86 1.56 -2.92
C VAL A 242 7.10 2.01 -1.68
N GLU A 243 6.87 3.31 -1.49
CA GLU A 243 6.00 3.80 -0.42
C GLU A 243 4.57 3.25 -0.54
N ARG A 244 4.08 3.08 -1.77
CA ARG A 244 2.78 2.48 -2.04
C ARG A 244 2.75 0.96 -1.79
N LEU A 245 3.90 0.27 -1.83
CA LEU A 245 3.99 -1.18 -1.56
C LEU A 245 3.92 -1.52 -0.07
N ASN A 246 3.86 -0.55 0.83
CA ASN A 246 3.67 -0.77 2.26
C ASN A 246 2.41 -1.62 2.57
N CYS A 247 1.37 -1.52 1.75
CA CYS A 247 0.18 -2.36 1.88
C CYS A 247 0.46 -3.87 1.73
N ILE A 248 1.50 -4.26 0.99
CA ILE A 248 1.96 -5.65 0.87
C ILE A 248 2.71 -6.07 2.13
N GLN A 249 3.61 -5.21 2.63
CA GLN A 249 4.36 -5.50 3.86
C GLN A 249 3.42 -5.63 5.07
N ASN A 250 2.38 -4.81 5.17
CA ASN A 250 1.39 -4.91 6.24
C ASN A 250 0.66 -6.25 6.26
N GLN A 251 0.49 -6.91 5.11
CA GLN A 251 -0.08 -8.26 5.11
C GLN A 251 0.81 -9.24 5.89
N ILE A 252 2.12 -9.11 5.79
CA ILE A 252 3.06 -9.92 6.56
C ILE A 252 3.05 -9.51 8.03
N THR A 253 3.23 -8.22 8.32
CA THR A 253 3.48 -7.73 9.68
C THR A 253 2.24 -7.72 10.56
N ILE A 254 1.05 -7.48 10.02
CA ILE A 254 -0.19 -7.35 10.77
C ILE A 254 -1.07 -8.60 10.62
N HIS A 255 -1.22 -9.10 9.39
CA HIS A 255 -2.16 -10.18 9.10
C HIS A 255 -1.53 -11.56 9.00
N ASN A 256 -0.20 -11.66 9.14
CA ASN A 256 0.55 -12.92 8.97
C ASN A 256 0.26 -13.62 7.64
N ASN A 257 0.05 -12.84 6.59
CA ASN A 257 -0.26 -13.28 5.24
C ASN A 257 0.83 -12.82 4.27
N GLN A 258 1.61 -13.76 3.74
CA GLN A 258 2.65 -13.46 2.77
C GLN A 258 2.06 -13.53 1.36
N LEU A 259 1.91 -12.38 0.70
CA LEU A 259 1.39 -12.31 -0.66
C LEU A 259 2.44 -12.72 -1.71
N ILE A 260 3.71 -12.42 -1.46
CA ILE A 260 4.83 -12.68 -2.37
C ILE A 260 5.60 -13.91 -1.85
N CYS A 261 5.42 -15.04 -2.52
CA CYS A 261 6.07 -16.29 -2.19
C CYS A 261 6.76 -16.89 -3.41
N ASN A 262 7.97 -17.45 -3.22
CA ASN A 262 8.73 -18.14 -4.27
C ASN A 262 9.03 -17.29 -5.53
N LYS A 263 9.06 -15.98 -5.36
CA LYS A 263 9.38 -15.02 -6.43
C LYS A 263 10.77 -14.45 -6.25
N VAL A 264 11.40 -14.07 -7.35
CA VAL A 264 12.80 -13.61 -7.39
C VAL A 264 12.88 -12.16 -7.82
N ALA A 265 13.72 -11.36 -7.18
CA ALA A 265 14.01 -9.99 -7.60
C ALA A 265 15.46 -9.82 -8.06
N GLY A 266 15.64 -9.01 -9.10
CA GLY A 266 16.94 -8.56 -9.61
C GLY A 266 16.90 -7.07 -9.91
N PHE A 267 18.07 -6.41 -9.88
CA PHE A 267 18.14 -4.95 -9.99
C PHE A 267 19.14 -4.49 -11.04
N ILE A 268 18.82 -3.38 -11.68
CA ILE A 268 19.67 -2.72 -12.69
C ILE A 268 19.81 -1.25 -12.28
N ILE A 269 21.05 -0.86 -11.95
CA ILE A 269 21.32 0.44 -11.35
C ILE A 269 22.35 1.15 -12.22
N THR A 270 21.99 2.28 -12.81
CA THR A 270 22.95 3.07 -13.61
C THR A 270 22.88 4.54 -13.25
N GLY A 271 23.98 5.24 -13.45
CA GLY A 271 23.98 6.68 -13.24
C GLY A 271 25.30 7.33 -13.59
N GLY A 272 25.31 8.65 -13.53
CA GLY A 272 26.52 9.46 -13.59
C GLY A 272 27.08 9.79 -12.19
N GLN A 273 26.54 9.21 -11.13
CA GLN A 273 26.97 9.44 -9.74
C GLN A 273 27.38 8.12 -9.11
N ASP A 274 28.20 8.24 -8.08
CA ASP A 274 28.55 7.13 -7.22
C ASP A 274 27.43 6.66 -6.31
N ASN A 275 27.73 5.78 -5.39
CA ASN A 275 26.84 5.21 -4.39
C ASN A 275 25.97 4.01 -4.89
N VAL A 276 26.44 3.35 -5.93
CA VAL A 276 25.80 2.15 -6.49
C VAL A 276 25.50 1.11 -5.42
N GLN A 277 26.45 0.84 -4.52
CA GLN A 277 26.32 -0.21 -3.51
C GLN A 277 25.26 0.12 -2.47
N ALA A 278 25.17 1.38 -2.04
CA ALA A 278 24.13 1.80 -1.09
C ALA A 278 22.75 1.74 -1.71
N VAL A 279 22.61 2.15 -2.99
CA VAL A 279 21.34 2.02 -3.73
C VAL A 279 20.94 0.56 -3.86
N ALA A 280 21.86 -0.31 -4.26
CA ALA A 280 21.62 -1.75 -4.35
C ALA A 280 21.22 -2.35 -3.02
N GLY A 281 21.95 -2.03 -1.93
CA GLY A 281 21.66 -2.51 -0.58
C GLY A 281 20.27 -2.10 -0.10
N SER A 282 19.86 -0.84 -0.33
CA SER A 282 18.53 -0.35 -0.01
C SER A 282 17.44 -1.09 -0.79
N MET A 283 17.64 -1.28 -2.09
CA MET A 283 16.67 -2.00 -2.94
C MET A 283 16.55 -3.47 -2.52
N MET A 284 17.68 -4.15 -2.29
CA MET A 284 17.70 -5.54 -1.84
C MET A 284 16.98 -5.72 -0.50
N GLY A 285 17.27 -4.85 0.48
CA GLY A 285 16.62 -4.87 1.79
C GLY A 285 15.11 -4.75 1.66
N PHE A 286 14.64 -3.73 0.95
CA PHE A 286 13.23 -3.48 0.75
C PHE A 286 12.50 -4.67 0.09
N PHE A 287 13.02 -5.18 -1.02
CA PHE A 287 12.35 -6.28 -1.72
C PHE A 287 12.41 -7.61 -0.96
N SER A 288 13.46 -7.85 -0.17
CA SER A 288 13.51 -9.02 0.72
C SER A 288 12.45 -8.96 1.83
N GLU A 289 12.16 -7.76 2.37
CA GLU A 289 11.10 -7.54 3.36
C GLU A 289 9.69 -7.76 2.78
N LEU A 290 9.51 -7.56 1.47
CA LEU A 290 8.25 -7.89 0.79
C LEU A 290 8.07 -9.40 0.56
N GLY A 291 9.12 -10.21 0.70
CA GLY A 291 9.09 -11.67 0.52
C GLY A 291 9.78 -12.18 -0.75
N PHE A 292 10.47 -11.33 -1.52
CA PHE A 292 11.25 -11.77 -2.67
C PHE A 292 12.53 -12.46 -2.25
N HIS A 293 12.91 -13.50 -2.99
CA HIS A 293 14.22 -14.13 -2.91
C HIS A 293 15.21 -13.42 -3.83
N LEU A 294 16.47 -13.40 -3.44
CA LEU A 294 17.55 -12.77 -4.20
C LEU A 294 18.56 -13.82 -4.63
N PRO A 295 18.94 -13.89 -5.93
CA PRO A 295 20.02 -14.77 -6.37
C PRO A 295 21.38 -14.24 -5.93
N PRO A 296 22.46 -15.03 -5.97
CA PRO A 296 23.80 -14.51 -5.86
C PRO A 296 24.04 -13.37 -6.86
N PHE A 297 24.69 -12.28 -6.43
CA PHE A 297 24.84 -11.07 -7.27
C PHE A 297 23.54 -10.61 -7.91
N PRO A 298 22.55 -10.16 -7.13
CA PRO A 298 21.21 -9.88 -7.60
C PRO A 298 21.08 -8.58 -8.38
N PHE A 299 22.17 -7.88 -8.67
CA PHE A 299 22.13 -6.63 -9.42
C PHE A 299 23.25 -6.49 -10.44
N ILE A 300 23.00 -5.64 -11.40
CA ILE A 300 23.97 -5.03 -12.30
C ILE A 300 24.07 -3.56 -11.95
N ALA A 301 25.27 -3.05 -11.90
CA ALA A 301 25.47 -1.65 -11.64
C ALA A 301 26.54 -1.06 -12.55
N HIS A 302 26.29 0.16 -13.01
CA HIS A 302 27.23 0.91 -13.84
C HIS A 302 27.14 2.41 -13.61
N SER A 303 28.29 3.04 -13.38
CA SER A 303 28.46 4.49 -13.32
C SER A 303 29.84 4.85 -13.86
N LEU A 304 29.91 5.87 -14.74
CA LEU A 304 31.20 6.41 -15.23
C LEU A 304 31.75 7.53 -14.36
N GLY A 305 30.96 8.10 -13.44
CA GLY A 305 31.37 9.21 -12.58
C GLY A 305 30.54 10.49 -12.79
N TRP A 306 31.08 11.60 -12.28
CA TRP A 306 30.34 12.86 -12.05
C TRP A 306 30.54 13.94 -13.11
N SER A 307 31.61 13.85 -13.94
CA SER A 307 31.88 14.90 -14.89
C SER A 307 30.79 14.96 -15.96
N MET A 308 30.58 16.15 -16.51
CA MET A 308 29.67 16.35 -17.65
C MET A 308 30.05 15.46 -18.81
N GLU A 309 31.36 15.34 -19.08
CA GLU A 309 31.92 14.46 -20.11
C GLU A 309 31.57 12.98 -19.86
N ASN A 310 31.69 12.51 -18.60
CA ASN A 310 31.32 11.14 -18.25
C ASN A 310 29.82 10.89 -18.46
N MET A 311 28.96 11.87 -18.12
CA MET A 311 27.52 11.74 -18.33
C MET A 311 27.16 11.70 -19.83
N GLU A 312 27.80 12.51 -20.65
CA GLU A 312 27.60 12.48 -22.13
C GLU A 312 28.05 11.16 -22.76
N HIS A 313 29.17 10.63 -22.30
CA HIS A 313 29.69 9.37 -22.81
C HIS A 313 28.98 8.13 -22.28
N ASN A 314 28.31 8.22 -21.15
CA ASN A 314 27.66 7.09 -20.47
C ASN A 314 26.63 6.38 -21.35
N VAL A 315 25.80 7.10 -22.08
CA VAL A 315 24.78 6.53 -22.96
C VAL A 315 25.47 5.72 -24.08
N ARG A 316 26.46 6.31 -24.73
CA ARG A 316 27.21 5.65 -25.80
C ARG A 316 27.97 4.42 -25.29
N TYR A 317 28.58 4.53 -24.11
CA TYR A 317 29.29 3.43 -23.49
C TYR A 317 28.33 2.25 -23.20
N VAL A 318 27.18 2.49 -22.60
CA VAL A 318 26.19 1.43 -22.30
C VAL A 318 25.67 0.79 -23.61
N GLN A 319 25.42 1.59 -24.65
CA GLN A 319 24.96 1.09 -25.93
C GLN A 319 25.98 0.13 -26.61
N GLN A 320 27.26 0.35 -26.40
CA GLN A 320 28.33 -0.39 -27.05
C GLN A 320 28.97 -1.47 -26.18
N SER A 321 28.69 -1.47 -24.89
CA SER A 321 29.36 -2.35 -23.93
C SER A 321 28.80 -3.78 -24.00
N LYS A 322 29.57 -4.66 -24.63
CA LYS A 322 29.30 -6.10 -24.62
C LYS A 322 29.27 -6.66 -23.20
N VAL A 323 30.15 -6.17 -22.32
CA VAL A 323 30.23 -6.61 -20.92
C VAL A 323 28.91 -6.33 -20.16
N LEU A 324 28.32 -5.15 -20.34
CA LEU A 324 27.05 -4.82 -19.71
C LEU A 324 25.90 -5.63 -20.30
N VAL A 325 25.87 -5.84 -21.59
CA VAL A 325 24.88 -6.70 -22.25
C VAL A 325 24.99 -8.14 -21.75
N ASP A 326 26.19 -8.69 -21.65
CA ASP A 326 26.38 -10.05 -21.13
C ASP A 326 25.98 -10.12 -19.62
N ALA A 327 26.32 -9.10 -18.84
CA ALA A 327 25.87 -9.01 -17.44
C ALA A 327 24.33 -9.03 -17.30
N THR A 328 23.58 -8.41 -18.26
CA THR A 328 22.11 -8.49 -18.26
C THR A 328 21.61 -9.92 -18.46
N LYS A 329 22.24 -10.68 -19.34
CA LYS A 329 21.91 -12.09 -19.58
C LYS A 329 22.21 -12.94 -18.34
N ASP A 330 23.37 -12.72 -17.73
CA ASP A 330 23.77 -13.44 -16.52
C ASP A 330 22.84 -13.16 -15.34
N LEU A 331 22.36 -11.93 -15.17
CA LEU A 331 21.35 -11.61 -14.16
C LEU A 331 20.07 -12.41 -14.38
N VAL A 332 19.55 -12.43 -15.60
CA VAL A 332 18.35 -13.21 -15.96
C VAL A 332 18.58 -14.69 -15.70
N ASN A 333 19.71 -15.25 -16.11
CA ASN A 333 20.03 -16.65 -15.91
C ASN A 333 20.08 -17.03 -14.41
N ARG A 334 20.71 -16.19 -13.56
CA ARG A 334 20.76 -16.41 -12.12
C ARG A 334 19.36 -16.33 -11.47
N CYS A 335 18.57 -15.34 -11.87
CA CYS A 335 17.18 -15.22 -11.41
C CYS A 335 16.35 -16.45 -11.83
N ALA A 336 16.48 -16.89 -13.07
CA ALA A 336 15.75 -18.04 -13.60
C ALA A 336 16.13 -19.35 -12.88
N THR A 337 17.43 -19.58 -12.66
CA THR A 337 17.90 -20.76 -11.93
C THR A 337 17.30 -20.83 -10.53
N LEU A 338 17.31 -19.71 -9.79
CA LEU A 338 16.72 -19.64 -8.46
C LEU A 338 15.19 -19.84 -8.52
N SER A 339 14.52 -19.17 -9.48
CA SER A 339 13.06 -19.26 -9.63
C SER A 339 12.63 -20.71 -9.94
N HIS A 340 13.31 -21.41 -10.84
CA HIS A 340 13.05 -22.84 -11.10
C HIS A 340 13.20 -23.69 -9.84
N SER A 341 14.25 -23.46 -9.03
CA SER A 341 14.46 -24.19 -7.78
C SER A 341 13.34 -23.94 -6.77
N LEU A 342 12.89 -22.69 -6.62
CA LEU A 342 11.81 -22.34 -5.71
C LEU A 342 10.47 -22.92 -6.15
N ILE A 343 10.17 -22.88 -7.44
CA ILE A 343 8.94 -23.47 -8.00
C ILE A 343 8.95 -24.99 -7.82
N ALA A 344 10.07 -25.65 -8.08
CA ALA A 344 10.20 -27.11 -7.90
C ALA A 344 10.08 -27.54 -6.43
N ALA A 345 10.62 -26.74 -5.50
CA ALA A 345 10.52 -26.99 -4.08
C ALA A 345 9.10 -26.77 -3.54
N ASN A 346 8.29 -25.96 -4.22
CA ASN A 346 6.95 -25.56 -3.79
C ASN A 346 6.89 -25.23 -2.28
N ALA A 347 7.93 -24.52 -1.82
CA ALA A 347 8.08 -24.27 -0.39
C ALA A 347 6.95 -23.34 0.09
N PRO A 348 6.28 -23.66 1.22
CA PRO A 348 5.36 -22.73 1.83
C PRO A 348 6.10 -21.46 2.25
N GLY A 349 5.43 -20.32 2.18
CA GLY A 349 6.02 -19.04 2.60
C GLY A 349 6.61 -19.13 4.00
N THR A 350 7.90 -18.88 4.12
CA THR A 350 8.67 -19.07 5.36
C THR A 350 8.42 -18.01 6.42
N LEU A 351 7.78 -16.87 6.07
CA LEU A 351 7.47 -15.77 6.98
C LEU A 351 6.28 -16.04 7.91
N GLN A 352 5.67 -17.22 7.85
CA GLN A 352 4.56 -17.62 8.73
C GLN A 352 5.00 -17.95 10.17
N ASN A 353 6.29 -17.89 10.49
CA ASN A 353 6.75 -18.24 11.82
C ASN A 353 6.62 -17.07 12.79
N ARG A 354 5.57 -17.10 13.62
CA ARG A 354 5.32 -16.12 14.69
C ARG A 354 6.51 -15.92 15.65
N ALA A 355 7.38 -16.91 15.83
CA ALA A 355 8.56 -16.80 16.69
C ALA A 355 9.60 -15.84 16.11
N GLY A 356 9.85 -15.85 14.81
CA GLY A 356 10.71 -14.87 14.14
C GLY A 356 10.17 -13.45 14.23
N ARG A 357 8.85 -13.29 14.19
CA ARG A 357 8.16 -12.00 14.37
C ARG A 357 8.35 -11.42 15.79
N LYS A 358 8.18 -12.26 16.83
CA LYS A 358 8.45 -11.82 18.19
C LYS A 358 9.90 -11.32 18.34
N ALA A 359 10.88 -11.99 17.77
CA ALA A 359 12.27 -11.57 17.80
C ALA A 359 12.52 -10.21 17.11
N PHE A 360 11.79 -9.87 16.03
CA PHE A 360 11.92 -8.59 15.32
C PHE A 360 11.11 -7.47 15.97
N ASN A 361 9.98 -7.78 16.60
CA ASN A 361 9.08 -6.84 17.26
C ASN A 361 9.18 -6.84 18.78
N THR A 362 10.09 -7.60 19.37
CA THR A 362 10.36 -7.56 20.82
C THR A 362 11.18 -6.34 21.20
N ARG A 363 10.76 -5.20 20.79
CA ARG A 363 10.79 -4.09 21.74
C ARG A 363 9.52 -4.27 22.54
N ASP A 364 9.73 -4.69 23.77
CA ASP A 364 8.78 -4.98 24.82
C ASP A 364 7.74 -3.87 25.02
N HIS A 365 6.82 -3.75 24.05
CA HIS A 365 5.66 -2.86 24.17
C HIS A 365 4.47 -3.55 24.82
N GLU A 366 4.52 -4.89 24.96
CA GLU A 366 3.49 -5.63 25.69
C GLU A 366 3.52 -5.36 27.21
N ASP A 367 4.66 -4.88 27.75
CA ASP A 367 4.84 -4.63 29.18
C ASP A 367 4.94 -3.14 29.56
N ASP A 368 4.72 -2.21 28.61
CA ASP A 368 4.66 -0.79 28.96
C ASP A 368 3.24 -0.40 29.41
N PRO A 369 3.01 -0.23 30.72
CA PRO A 369 1.67 0.11 31.23
C PRO A 369 1.17 1.48 30.74
N ASN A 370 2.02 2.31 30.13
CA ASN A 370 1.64 3.60 29.62
C ASN A 370 1.17 3.54 28.15
N LEU A 371 1.48 2.47 27.39
CA LEU A 371 0.98 2.31 26.02
C LEU A 371 -0.42 1.72 25.95
N ASN A 372 -0.80 0.90 26.93
CA ASN A 372 -2.15 0.33 26.99
C ASN A 372 -3.23 1.34 27.38
N SER A 373 -2.87 2.56 27.77
CA SER A 373 -3.80 3.65 28.09
C SER A 373 -4.13 4.57 26.90
N GLN A 374 -3.52 4.33 25.71
CA GLN A 374 -3.69 5.17 24.51
C GLN A 374 -4.27 4.42 23.28
N ILE A 375 -4.67 3.15 23.41
CA ILE A 375 -5.31 2.38 22.34
C ILE A 375 -6.79 2.20 22.61
#